data_46708def431943fcbf78c72d5c203fc9
#
_entry.id   46708def431943fcbf78c72d5c203fc9
#
_cell.length_a   1.000
_cell.length_b   1.000
_cell.length_c   1.000
_cell.angle_alpha   90.00
_cell.angle_beta   90.00
_cell.angle_gamma   90.00
#
_symmetry.space_group_name_H-M   'P 1'
#
loop_
_entity.id
_entity.type
_entity.pdbx_description
1 polymer ?
#
loop_
_entity_poly.entity_id
_entity_poly.type
_entity_poly.pdbx_seq_one_letter_code
_entity_poly.pdbx_strand_id
1 'polypeptide(L)'
;YSNHTITNQDRVESEGNLDKKRETRHSKPAIGLGLDIVENGAQSLIFTMTRASSVATATEAGKFVAEQLQKDELEKLIKISKTILPRETEDQTKLVKKLADAVKNGTAFHHAGLDQRCRTIVETEFKNGNIKLLTATPTLAAGVNLPARRVIISSVFRFGPNGNAPISILEYKQMCGRAGRPQYDDEGESIIVAKGSPNQYLEHYVDGIPESLESQILEESSLRIHLLGLIATSSTFSAISEEKINEFFSQTFGGLSDDKLERKISERLKELKTYDMITDEGGFKPTKFGQKVFWLRIDPKTAFDITTHLEDYVKGNKHTFGFLHMITNLPEFYPQFGVTEKLEEKMEEIHDNFKHEKLYTEQKLNHDWTKSLLILHHWIDGMTYSTMSEE
;
A
#
# COMPACT_ATOMS: atom_id res chain seq x y z
N TYR A 1 8.90 -12.39 25.12
CA TYR A 1 7.75 -12.47 24.20
C TYR A 1 7.16 -13.86 24.29
N SER A 2 5.90 -13.98 24.75
CA SER A 2 5.19 -15.23 24.72
C SER A 2 4.52 -15.40 23.36
N ASN A 3 4.88 -16.43 22.61
CA ASN A 3 4.32 -16.71 21.28
C ASN A 3 3.06 -17.58 21.44
N HIS A 4 1.92 -17.08 20.95
CA HIS A 4 0.67 -17.79 20.95
C HIS A 4 0.24 -18.04 19.51
N THR A 5 -0.07 -19.28 19.19
CA THR A 5 -0.54 -19.70 17.88
C THR A 5 -1.97 -20.20 17.97
N ILE A 6 -2.87 -19.70 17.11
CA ILE A 6 -4.26 -20.15 17.02
C ILE A 6 -4.42 -21.01 15.77
N THR A 7 -4.96 -22.19 15.94
CA THR A 7 -5.36 -23.10 14.87
C THR A 7 -6.82 -22.90 14.46
N ASN A 8 -7.22 -23.47 13.30
CA ASN A 8 -8.60 -23.46 12.80
C ASN A 8 -9.63 -24.19 13.73
N GLN A 9 -9.18 -24.69 14.87
CA GLN A 9 -10.04 -25.39 15.84
C GLN A 9 -10.36 -24.53 17.06
N ASP A 10 -10.24 -23.21 16.95
CA ASP A 10 -10.47 -22.26 18.05
C ASP A 10 -9.61 -22.52 19.31
N ARG A 11 -8.47 -23.20 19.17
CA ARG A 11 -7.52 -23.46 20.22
C ARG A 11 -6.27 -22.64 20.08
N VAL A 12 -5.80 -22.11 21.21
CA VAL A 12 -4.50 -21.45 21.32
C VAL A 12 -3.50 -22.49 21.81
N GLU A 13 -2.50 -22.79 21.02
CA GLU A 13 -1.35 -23.58 21.47
C GLU A 13 -0.17 -22.63 21.74
N SER A 14 0.41 -22.73 22.94
CA SER A 14 1.62 -21.98 23.31
C SER A 14 2.81 -22.91 23.32
N GLU A 15 3.85 -22.57 22.59
CA GLU A 15 5.18 -23.17 22.75
C GLU A 15 6.11 -22.18 23.46
N GLY A 16 6.85 -22.66 24.45
CA GLY A 16 7.60 -21.89 25.41
C GLY A 16 6.88 -21.79 26.75
N ASN A 17 7.51 -21.55 27.82
CA ASN A 17 7.14 -21.66 29.24
C ASN A 17 5.71 -21.24 29.71
N LEU A 18 4.68 -21.32 28.87
CA LEU A 18 3.30 -20.95 29.20
C LEU A 18 2.31 -22.02 28.74
N ASP A 19 1.98 -22.93 29.68
CA ASP A 19 0.96 -23.98 29.56
C ASP A 19 -0.49 -23.47 29.47
N LYS A 20 -0.78 -22.39 28.75
CA LYS A 20 -2.14 -21.87 28.66
C LYS A 20 -2.68 -22.01 27.25
N LYS A 21 -3.48 -23.04 27.02
CA LYS A 21 -4.43 -23.08 25.91
C LYS A 21 -5.47 -21.98 26.15
N ARG A 22 -5.63 -21.05 25.19
CA ARG A 22 -6.74 -20.09 25.23
C ARG A 22 -7.79 -20.53 24.23
N GLU A 23 -9.03 -20.69 24.69
CA GLU A 23 -10.20 -20.91 23.86
C GLU A 23 -10.82 -19.56 23.51
N THR A 24 -11.10 -19.32 22.23
CA THR A 24 -11.88 -18.16 21.81
C THR A 24 -13.31 -18.61 21.52
N ARG A 25 -14.28 -17.85 22.00
CA ARG A 25 -15.72 -18.10 21.77
C ARG A 25 -16.17 -17.58 20.39
N HIS A 26 -15.33 -16.85 19.68
CA HIS A 26 -15.70 -16.26 18.40
C HIS A 26 -15.28 -17.15 17.23
N SER A 27 -16.13 -17.28 16.21
CA SER A 27 -15.88 -18.09 15.01
C SER A 27 -14.66 -17.62 14.18
N LYS A 28 -14.26 -16.36 14.36
CA LYS A 28 -13.04 -15.79 13.78
C LYS A 28 -11.99 -15.60 14.87
N PRO A 29 -10.93 -16.42 14.90
CA PRO A 29 -9.93 -16.42 15.99
C PRO A 29 -9.31 -15.04 16.26
N ALA A 30 -8.96 -14.28 15.22
CA ALA A 30 -8.37 -12.95 15.39
C ALA A 30 -9.30 -11.98 16.16
N ILE A 31 -10.60 -12.03 15.90
CA ILE A 31 -11.57 -11.20 16.62
C ILE A 31 -11.69 -11.67 18.06
N GLY A 32 -11.85 -12.97 18.29
CA GLY A 32 -11.98 -13.52 19.64
C GLY A 32 -10.81 -13.18 20.55
N LEU A 33 -9.58 -13.25 20.03
CA LEU A 33 -8.38 -12.84 20.76
C LEU A 33 -8.32 -11.33 21.02
N GLY A 34 -8.81 -10.54 20.06
CA GLY A 34 -8.90 -9.09 20.23
C GLY A 34 -9.89 -8.70 21.32
N LEU A 35 -11.03 -9.39 21.36
CA LEU A 35 -12.08 -9.17 22.38
C LEU A 35 -11.61 -9.57 23.78
N ASP A 36 -10.94 -10.73 23.91
CA ASP A 36 -10.38 -11.18 25.18
C ASP A 36 -9.51 -10.13 25.88
N ILE A 37 -8.66 -9.44 25.14
CA ILE A 37 -7.81 -8.40 25.75
C ILE A 37 -8.58 -7.10 26.03
N VAL A 38 -9.63 -6.80 25.25
CA VAL A 38 -10.49 -5.64 25.49
C VAL A 38 -11.34 -5.86 26.76
N GLU A 39 -11.87 -7.07 26.99
CA GLU A 39 -12.57 -7.46 28.23
C GLU A 39 -11.68 -7.25 29.48
N ASN A 40 -10.37 -7.39 29.32
CA ASN A 40 -9.39 -7.13 30.38
C ASN A 40 -8.94 -5.65 30.46
N GLY A 41 -9.65 -4.74 29.80
CA GLY A 41 -9.42 -3.28 29.87
C GLY A 41 -8.25 -2.77 29.02
N ALA A 42 -7.66 -3.60 28.16
CA ALA A 42 -6.53 -3.19 27.32
C ALA A 42 -6.93 -3.05 25.84
N GLN A 43 -5.99 -2.56 25.01
CA GLN A 43 -6.24 -2.34 23.59
C GLN A 43 -5.65 -3.45 22.72
N SER A 44 -6.34 -3.73 21.62
CA SER A 44 -5.93 -4.70 20.61
C SER A 44 -5.70 -4.04 19.23
N LEU A 45 -4.67 -4.51 18.52
CA LEU A 45 -4.39 -4.16 17.13
C LEU A 45 -4.38 -5.44 16.29
N ILE A 46 -5.27 -5.53 15.31
CA ILE A 46 -5.38 -6.67 14.40
C ILE A 46 -4.86 -6.27 13.02
N PHE A 47 -3.78 -6.88 12.57
CA PHE A 47 -3.30 -6.74 11.20
C PHE A 47 -4.04 -7.68 10.25
N THR A 48 -4.56 -7.11 9.16
CA THR A 48 -5.26 -7.83 8.09
C THR A 48 -4.60 -7.52 6.74
N MET A 49 -4.59 -8.46 5.80
CA MET A 49 -3.81 -8.32 4.58
C MET A 49 -4.49 -7.47 3.49
N THR A 50 -5.79 -7.17 3.63
CA THR A 50 -6.51 -6.34 2.65
C THR A 50 -7.31 -5.22 3.31
N ARG A 51 -7.56 -4.13 2.55
CA ARG A 51 -8.42 -3.02 3.00
C ARG A 51 -9.83 -3.52 3.33
N ALA A 52 -10.39 -4.38 2.49
CA ALA A 52 -11.72 -4.95 2.68
C ALA A 52 -11.81 -5.79 3.96
N SER A 53 -10.83 -6.65 4.23
CA SER A 53 -10.78 -7.45 5.47
C SER A 53 -10.60 -6.58 6.71
N SER A 54 -9.84 -5.47 6.62
CA SER A 54 -9.71 -4.52 7.72
C SER A 54 -11.06 -3.90 8.09
N VAL A 55 -11.80 -3.40 7.11
CA VAL A 55 -13.14 -2.83 7.31
C VAL A 55 -14.10 -3.88 7.87
N ALA A 56 -14.15 -5.07 7.29
CA ALA A 56 -15.06 -6.14 7.72
C ALA A 56 -14.78 -6.60 9.16
N THR A 57 -13.49 -6.78 9.51
CA THR A 57 -13.09 -7.21 10.85
C THR A 57 -13.42 -6.16 11.91
N ALA A 58 -13.17 -4.87 11.66
CA ALA A 58 -13.54 -3.79 12.57
C ALA A 58 -15.05 -3.70 12.79
N THR A 59 -15.83 -3.78 11.69
CA THR A 59 -17.30 -3.71 11.75
C THR A 59 -17.88 -4.88 12.54
N GLU A 60 -17.34 -6.08 12.34
CA GLU A 60 -17.80 -7.27 13.06
C GLU A 60 -17.42 -7.23 14.56
N ALA A 61 -16.15 -6.91 14.84
CA ALA A 61 -15.68 -6.78 16.22
C ALA A 61 -16.44 -5.70 17.00
N GLY A 62 -16.82 -4.61 16.33
CA GLY A 62 -17.57 -3.52 16.96
C GLY A 62 -18.89 -3.92 17.60
N LYS A 63 -19.56 -4.96 17.08
CA LYS A 63 -20.79 -5.49 17.66
C LYS A 63 -20.59 -6.01 19.09
N PHE A 64 -19.45 -6.63 19.34
CA PHE A 64 -19.10 -7.22 20.63
C PHE A 64 -18.39 -6.22 21.55
N VAL A 65 -17.54 -5.35 21.00
CA VAL A 65 -16.86 -4.30 21.79
C VAL A 65 -17.88 -3.34 22.38
N ALA A 66 -18.92 -2.96 21.63
CA ALA A 66 -19.98 -2.07 22.11
C ALA A 66 -20.71 -2.59 23.37
N GLU A 67 -20.84 -3.91 23.53
CA GLU A 67 -21.46 -4.53 24.70
C GLU A 67 -20.60 -4.43 25.97
N GLN A 68 -19.29 -4.16 25.81
CA GLN A 68 -18.32 -4.07 26.91
C GLN A 68 -18.09 -2.63 27.37
N LEU A 69 -18.51 -1.63 26.57
CA LEU A 69 -18.26 -0.22 26.83
C LEU A 69 -19.20 0.36 27.92
N GLN A 70 -18.63 1.22 28.76
CA GLN A 70 -19.41 2.00 29.71
C GLN A 70 -20.16 3.13 29.02
N LYS A 71 -21.22 3.62 29.66
CA LYS A 71 -22.09 4.68 29.09
C LYS A 71 -21.35 5.96 28.72
N ASP A 72 -20.42 6.38 29.54
CA ASP A 72 -19.58 7.57 29.30
C ASP A 72 -18.60 7.39 28.13
N GLU A 73 -18.06 6.18 27.94
CA GLU A 73 -17.23 5.83 26.80
C GLU A 73 -18.04 5.87 25.51
N LEU A 74 -19.24 5.31 25.51
CA LEU A 74 -20.16 5.37 24.35
C LEU A 74 -20.51 6.82 23.97
N GLU A 75 -20.79 7.70 24.94
CA GLU A 75 -21.08 9.11 24.70
C GLU A 75 -19.88 9.82 24.04
N LYS A 76 -18.65 9.54 24.49
CA LYS A 76 -17.41 10.06 23.86
C LYS A 76 -17.26 9.56 22.43
N LEU A 77 -17.42 8.26 22.19
CA LEU A 77 -17.30 7.67 20.87
C LEU A 77 -18.35 8.18 19.87
N ILE A 78 -19.57 8.45 20.32
CA ILE A 78 -20.61 9.11 19.51
C ILE A 78 -20.17 10.53 19.10
N LYS A 79 -19.54 11.28 20.00
CA LYS A 79 -19.01 12.60 19.66
C LYS A 79 -17.87 12.49 18.63
N ILE A 80 -16.92 11.57 18.84
CA ILE A 80 -15.80 11.31 17.93
C ILE A 80 -16.32 10.89 16.55
N SER A 81 -17.30 9.99 16.48
CA SER A 81 -17.87 9.53 15.22
C SER A 81 -18.46 10.67 14.37
N LYS A 82 -19.05 11.69 15.03
CA LYS A 82 -19.56 12.89 14.35
C LYS A 82 -18.45 13.75 13.76
N THR A 83 -17.24 13.74 14.34
CA THR A 83 -16.11 14.48 13.77
C THR A 83 -15.51 13.78 12.56
N ILE A 84 -15.71 12.47 12.40
CA ILE A 84 -15.29 11.70 11.23
C ILE A 84 -16.15 12.04 10.02
N LEU A 85 -17.45 12.22 10.23
CA LEU A 85 -18.36 12.56 9.14
C LEU A 85 -18.05 13.97 8.61
N PRO A 86 -17.97 14.18 7.29
CA PRO A 86 -17.80 15.51 6.72
C PRO A 86 -19.01 16.39 7.03
N ARG A 87 -18.84 17.71 6.92
CA ARG A 87 -19.95 18.67 7.06
C ARG A 87 -20.98 18.38 5.95
N GLU A 88 -22.25 18.73 6.18
CA GLU A 88 -23.42 18.40 5.33
C GLU A 88 -23.27 18.73 3.84
N THR A 89 -22.31 19.55 3.46
CA THR A 89 -22.05 19.99 2.08
C THR A 89 -21.05 19.12 1.30
N GLU A 90 -20.42 18.13 1.95
CA GLU A 90 -19.39 17.29 1.33
C GLU A 90 -19.94 15.87 1.08
N ASP A 91 -19.55 15.26 -0.04
CA ASP A 91 -19.92 13.89 -0.40
C ASP A 91 -19.41 12.87 0.65
N GLN A 92 -20.36 12.27 1.38
CA GLN A 92 -20.08 11.26 2.39
C GLN A 92 -19.86 9.90 1.72
N THR A 93 -18.62 9.48 1.56
CA THR A 93 -18.33 8.16 1.00
C THR A 93 -18.84 7.03 1.90
N LYS A 94 -19.23 5.90 1.30
CA LYS A 94 -19.64 4.68 2.04
C LYS A 94 -18.57 4.23 3.06
N LEU A 95 -17.29 4.48 2.75
CA LEU A 95 -16.15 4.13 3.61
C LEU A 95 -16.12 4.99 4.88
N VAL A 96 -16.30 6.31 4.76
CA VAL A 96 -16.31 7.23 5.90
C VAL A 96 -17.49 6.95 6.83
N LYS A 97 -18.67 6.63 6.28
CA LYS A 97 -19.84 6.20 7.08
C LYS A 97 -19.55 4.93 7.88
N LYS A 98 -18.95 3.90 7.24
CA LYS A 98 -18.55 2.67 7.92
C LYS A 98 -17.52 2.93 9.03
N LEU A 99 -16.58 3.87 8.82
CA LEU A 99 -15.62 4.24 9.86
C LEU A 99 -16.30 4.91 11.05
N ALA A 100 -17.18 5.87 10.80
CA ALA A 100 -17.94 6.53 11.86
C ALA A 100 -18.79 5.54 12.69
N ASP A 101 -19.41 4.58 12.01
CA ASP A 101 -20.19 3.52 12.68
C ASP A 101 -19.31 2.54 13.48
N ALA A 102 -18.14 2.18 12.96
CA ALA A 102 -17.18 1.37 13.72
C ALA A 102 -16.71 2.11 14.98
N VAL A 103 -16.39 3.39 14.87
CA VAL A 103 -15.92 4.22 16.00
C VAL A 103 -16.98 4.38 17.08
N LYS A 104 -18.27 4.53 16.74
CA LYS A 104 -19.37 4.51 17.73
C LYS A 104 -19.36 3.24 18.59
N ASN A 105 -18.89 2.14 18.03
CA ASN A 105 -18.85 0.83 18.66
C ASN A 105 -17.48 0.51 19.30
N GLY A 106 -16.60 1.51 19.49
CA GLY A 106 -15.29 1.34 20.12
C GLY A 106 -14.23 0.67 19.25
N THR A 107 -14.50 0.47 17.97
CA THR A 107 -13.53 -0.09 17.01
C THR A 107 -13.21 0.89 15.91
N ALA A 108 -12.11 0.66 15.19
CA ALA A 108 -11.79 1.42 13.98
C ALA A 108 -10.99 0.55 13.00
N PHE A 109 -10.89 1.02 11.76
CA PHE A 109 -9.97 0.47 10.79
C PHE A 109 -9.03 1.56 10.24
N HIS A 110 -7.82 1.16 9.88
CA HIS A 110 -6.79 2.07 9.36
C HIS A 110 -6.09 1.46 8.14
N HIS A 111 -6.16 2.14 7.03
CA HIS A 111 -5.46 1.77 5.79
C HIS A 111 -5.29 2.99 4.87
N ALA A 112 -4.42 2.88 3.87
CA ALA A 112 -4.10 3.97 2.93
C ALA A 112 -5.29 4.50 2.09
N GLY A 113 -6.43 3.79 2.07
CA GLY A 113 -7.66 4.26 1.39
C GLY A 113 -8.48 5.27 2.20
N LEU A 114 -8.13 5.54 3.46
CA LEU A 114 -8.72 6.63 4.25
C LEU A 114 -8.01 7.94 3.95
N ASP A 115 -8.76 9.03 3.95
CA ASP A 115 -8.18 10.38 3.89
C ASP A 115 -7.31 10.68 5.13
N GLN A 116 -6.44 11.69 5.02
CA GLN A 116 -5.50 12.04 6.07
C GLN A 116 -6.20 12.46 7.37
N ARG A 117 -7.32 13.19 7.27
CA ARG A 117 -8.09 13.64 8.42
C ARG A 117 -8.66 12.45 9.21
N CYS A 118 -9.30 11.51 8.53
CA CYS A 118 -9.83 10.30 9.14
C CYS A 118 -8.71 9.47 9.80
N ARG A 119 -7.56 9.30 9.13
CA ARG A 119 -6.41 8.59 9.71
C ARG A 119 -5.93 9.26 10.99
N THR A 120 -5.74 10.58 10.99
CA THR A 120 -5.29 11.33 12.16
C THR A 120 -6.27 11.21 13.33
N ILE A 121 -7.59 11.26 13.09
CA ILE A 121 -8.60 11.06 14.14
C ILE A 121 -8.47 9.65 14.74
N VAL A 122 -8.43 8.61 13.92
CA VAL A 122 -8.30 7.22 14.38
C VAL A 122 -7.03 7.02 15.20
N GLU A 123 -5.90 7.54 14.72
CA GLU A 123 -4.61 7.46 15.41
C GLU A 123 -4.63 8.15 16.78
N THR A 124 -5.21 9.35 16.83
CA THR A 124 -5.34 10.13 18.07
C THR A 124 -6.24 9.42 19.07
N GLU A 125 -7.40 8.93 18.62
CA GLU A 125 -8.38 8.32 19.50
C GLU A 125 -7.98 6.91 19.97
N PHE A 126 -7.19 6.20 19.17
CA PHE A 126 -6.56 4.95 19.61
C PHE A 126 -5.47 5.21 20.65
N LYS A 127 -4.60 6.21 20.47
CA LYS A 127 -3.60 6.62 21.49
C LYS A 127 -4.24 7.06 22.79
N ASN A 128 -5.36 7.75 22.73
CA ASN A 128 -6.12 8.21 23.90
C ASN A 128 -6.89 7.08 24.61
N GLY A 129 -6.88 5.85 24.08
CA GLY A 129 -7.58 4.71 24.66
C GLY A 129 -9.10 4.70 24.42
N ASN A 130 -9.65 5.64 23.64
CA ASN A 130 -11.07 5.68 23.30
C ASN A 130 -11.46 4.55 22.35
N ILE A 131 -10.66 4.28 21.32
CA ILE A 131 -10.81 3.12 20.43
C ILE A 131 -10.14 1.92 21.10
N LYS A 132 -10.89 0.86 21.36
CA LYS A 132 -10.43 -0.35 22.07
C LYS A 132 -9.79 -1.37 21.14
N LEU A 133 -10.32 -1.52 19.93
CA LEU A 133 -9.83 -2.46 18.94
C LEU A 133 -9.64 -1.76 17.61
N LEU A 134 -8.40 -1.78 17.11
CA LEU A 134 -8.02 -1.22 15.82
C LEU A 134 -7.68 -2.35 14.85
N THR A 135 -8.23 -2.31 13.65
CA THR A 135 -7.78 -3.17 12.55
C THR A 135 -6.99 -2.38 11.53
N ALA A 136 -5.91 -2.93 11.02
CA ALA A 136 -5.06 -2.20 10.09
C ALA A 136 -4.45 -3.11 9.00
N THR A 137 -4.08 -2.49 7.88
CA THR A 137 -3.19 -3.13 6.91
C THR A 137 -1.72 -2.99 7.35
N PRO A 138 -0.80 -3.85 6.87
CA PRO A 138 0.61 -3.83 7.28
C PRO A 138 1.32 -2.48 7.09
N THR A 139 0.82 -1.63 6.18
CA THR A 139 1.36 -0.28 5.99
C THR A 139 1.36 0.59 7.25
N LEU A 140 0.49 0.29 8.23
CA LEU A 140 0.50 0.96 9.53
C LEU A 140 1.76 0.62 10.35
N ALA A 141 2.29 -0.59 10.21
CA ALA A 141 3.43 -1.05 11.01
C ALA A 141 4.69 -0.21 10.76
N ALA A 142 4.91 0.25 9.53
CA ALA A 142 6.09 1.02 9.14
C ALA A 142 5.95 2.54 9.32
N GLY A 143 4.71 3.09 9.28
CA GLY A 143 4.50 4.54 9.14
C GLY A 143 4.06 5.29 10.40
N VAL A 144 3.46 4.61 11.38
CA VAL A 144 2.82 5.27 12.53
C VAL A 144 3.15 4.54 13.83
N ASN A 145 3.42 5.28 14.89
CA ASN A 145 3.63 4.71 16.22
C ASN A 145 2.28 4.53 16.96
N LEU A 146 1.67 3.38 16.78
CA LEU A 146 0.42 2.97 17.44
C LEU A 146 0.62 1.61 18.13
N PRO A 147 1.18 1.60 19.33
CA PRO A 147 1.34 0.37 20.09
C PRO A 147 0.02 -0.07 20.73
N ALA A 148 -0.16 -1.38 20.90
CA ALA A 148 -1.27 -2.00 21.60
C ALA A 148 -0.75 -3.07 22.56
N ARG A 149 -1.48 -3.37 23.64
CA ARG A 149 -1.11 -4.46 24.56
C ARG A 149 -1.00 -5.80 23.83
N ARG A 150 -1.93 -6.05 22.89
CA ARG A 150 -1.92 -7.25 22.05
C ARG A 150 -2.00 -6.90 20.58
N VAL A 151 -1.07 -7.48 19.82
CA VAL A 151 -1.05 -7.43 18.35
C VAL A 151 -1.40 -8.79 17.80
N ILE A 152 -2.33 -8.83 16.85
CA ILE A 152 -2.80 -10.07 16.22
C ILE A 152 -2.57 -9.97 14.71
N ILE A 153 -1.85 -10.93 14.16
CA ILE A 153 -1.59 -11.03 12.73
C ILE A 153 -2.55 -12.09 12.18
N SER A 154 -3.63 -11.63 11.54
CA SER A 154 -4.74 -12.50 11.10
C SER A 154 -4.37 -13.43 9.95
N SER A 155 -3.32 -13.12 9.22
CA SER A 155 -2.74 -13.93 8.15
C SER A 155 -1.33 -13.45 7.87
N VAL A 156 -0.46 -14.37 7.48
CA VAL A 156 0.89 -14.07 6.97
C VAL A 156 0.97 -14.19 5.44
N PHE A 157 -0.16 -14.32 4.75
CA PHE A 157 -0.24 -14.40 3.30
C PHE A 157 -0.92 -13.16 2.73
N ARG A 158 -0.29 -12.58 1.70
CA ARG A 158 -0.82 -11.45 0.94
C ARG A 158 -1.10 -11.88 -0.49
N PHE A 159 -2.24 -11.44 -1.02
CA PHE A 159 -2.53 -11.59 -2.43
C PHE A 159 -1.74 -10.54 -3.23
N GLY A 160 -0.93 -10.98 -4.17
CA GLY A 160 -0.12 -10.14 -5.05
C GLY A 160 -0.36 -10.49 -6.53
N PRO A 161 0.35 -9.83 -7.45
CA PRO A 161 0.19 -10.07 -8.90
C PRO A 161 0.42 -11.53 -9.31
N ASN A 162 1.30 -12.24 -8.59
CA ASN A 162 1.64 -13.65 -8.83
C ASN A 162 0.85 -14.63 -7.95
N GLY A 163 -0.28 -14.19 -7.35
CA GLY A 163 -1.10 -14.99 -6.45
C GLY A 163 -0.81 -14.73 -4.98
N ASN A 164 -1.09 -15.76 -4.15
CA ASN A 164 -0.96 -15.65 -2.69
C ASN A 164 0.48 -15.93 -2.27
N ALA A 165 1.16 -14.93 -1.72
CA ALA A 165 2.55 -15.03 -1.28
C ALA A 165 2.68 -14.73 0.23
N PRO A 166 3.64 -15.39 0.94
CA PRO A 166 3.93 -15.07 2.33
C PRO A 166 4.51 -13.64 2.44
N ILE A 167 4.24 -12.97 3.55
CA ILE A 167 4.91 -11.70 3.89
C ILE A 167 6.37 -11.97 4.30
N SER A 168 7.21 -10.95 4.21
CA SER A 168 8.60 -11.06 4.69
C SER A 168 8.68 -11.18 6.21
N ILE A 169 9.77 -11.79 6.70
CA ILE A 169 10.06 -11.87 8.15
C ILE A 169 10.23 -10.47 8.72
N LEU A 170 10.86 -9.56 7.98
CA LEU A 170 11.01 -8.16 8.37
C LEU A 170 9.64 -7.50 8.61
N GLU A 171 8.70 -7.65 7.68
CA GLU A 171 7.35 -7.09 7.80
C GLU A 171 6.62 -7.69 9.01
N TYR A 172 6.71 -9.00 9.21
CA TYR A 172 6.20 -9.66 10.41
C TYR A 172 6.78 -9.07 11.70
N LYS A 173 8.11 -8.96 11.79
CA LYS A 173 8.79 -8.39 12.96
C LYS A 173 8.39 -6.92 13.21
N GLN A 174 8.18 -6.12 12.17
CA GLN A 174 7.67 -4.75 12.30
C GLN A 174 6.26 -4.69 12.87
N MET A 175 5.38 -5.61 12.45
CA MET A 175 4.04 -5.74 13.05
C MET A 175 4.10 -6.18 14.51
N CYS A 176 4.92 -7.18 14.84
CA CYS A 176 5.13 -7.63 16.22
C CYS A 176 5.70 -6.53 17.12
N GLY A 177 6.56 -5.66 16.57
CA GLY A 177 7.12 -4.51 17.29
C GLY A 177 6.10 -3.45 17.71
N ARG A 178 4.82 -3.62 17.36
CA ARG A 178 3.71 -2.80 17.86
C ARG A 178 3.07 -3.36 19.13
N ALA A 179 3.51 -4.53 19.59
CA ALA A 179 3.03 -5.13 20.83
C ALA A 179 3.69 -4.52 22.07
N GLY A 180 2.86 -4.13 23.03
CA GLY A 180 3.30 -3.49 24.29
C GLY A 180 3.43 -1.97 24.20
N ARG A 181 2.92 -1.28 25.22
CA ARG A 181 3.01 0.18 25.38
C ARG A 181 3.97 0.47 26.53
N PRO A 182 5.22 0.96 26.26
CA PRO A 182 6.30 1.01 27.27
C PRO A 182 5.97 1.75 28.57
N GLN A 183 4.95 2.63 28.58
CA GLN A 183 4.56 3.41 29.76
C GLN A 183 3.31 2.85 30.47
N TYR A 184 2.64 1.86 29.91
CA TYR A 184 1.34 1.38 30.37
C TYR A 184 1.26 -0.13 30.56
N ASP A 185 2.07 -0.90 29.83
CA ASP A 185 2.02 -2.36 29.82
C ASP A 185 3.36 -2.93 30.28
N ASP A 186 3.33 -3.83 31.24
CA ASP A 186 4.53 -4.58 31.68
C ASP A 186 5.01 -5.56 30.61
N GLU A 187 4.09 -6.04 29.77
CA GLU A 187 4.33 -7.01 28.70
C GLU A 187 3.53 -6.67 27.46
N GLY A 188 4.06 -7.03 26.27
CA GLY A 188 3.35 -7.02 24.99
C GLY A 188 3.15 -8.42 24.45
N GLU A 189 1.98 -8.69 23.84
CA GLU A 189 1.71 -9.96 23.19
C GLU A 189 1.59 -9.80 21.68
N SER A 190 2.28 -10.67 20.92
CA SER A 190 2.11 -10.78 19.48
C SER A 190 1.67 -12.18 19.10
N ILE A 191 0.57 -12.30 18.36
CA ILE A 191 -0.08 -13.57 18.05
C ILE A 191 -0.22 -13.71 16.53
N ILE A 192 0.19 -14.86 15.98
CA ILE A 192 -0.09 -15.24 14.59
C ILE A 192 -1.32 -16.16 14.57
N VAL A 193 -2.29 -15.88 13.71
CA VAL A 193 -3.35 -16.81 13.38
C VAL A 193 -2.87 -17.71 12.24
N ALA A 194 -2.39 -18.90 12.61
CA ALA A 194 -1.86 -19.89 11.66
C ALA A 194 -2.95 -20.76 11.04
N LYS A 195 -2.75 -21.12 9.78
CA LYS A 195 -3.53 -22.18 9.09
C LYS A 195 -2.59 -23.36 8.83
N GLY A 196 -2.88 -24.51 9.41
CA GLY A 196 -2.03 -25.71 9.27
C GLY A 196 -1.08 -25.89 10.45
N SER A 197 0.16 -26.37 10.20
CA SER A 197 1.13 -26.66 11.25
C SER A 197 1.68 -25.40 11.91
N PRO A 198 1.47 -25.18 13.21
CA PRO A 198 2.00 -24.01 13.92
C PRO A 198 3.53 -23.91 13.91
N ASN A 199 4.23 -25.04 14.00
CA ASN A 199 5.69 -25.07 14.11
C ASN A 199 6.38 -24.43 12.91
N GLN A 200 5.83 -24.62 11.69
CA GLN A 200 6.37 -23.96 10.49
C GLN A 200 6.35 -22.44 10.57
N TYR A 201 5.30 -21.87 11.21
CA TYR A 201 5.22 -20.41 11.42
C TYR A 201 6.17 -19.94 12.52
N LEU A 202 6.36 -20.74 13.57
CA LEU A 202 7.32 -20.42 14.63
C LEU A 202 8.73 -20.40 14.07
N GLU A 203 9.20 -21.47 13.43
CA GLU A 203 10.52 -21.56 12.82
C GLU A 203 10.77 -20.45 11.80
N HIS A 204 9.81 -20.19 10.91
CA HIS A 204 9.99 -19.22 9.83
C HIS A 204 9.91 -17.76 10.31
N TYR A 205 8.87 -17.41 11.08
CA TYR A 205 8.63 -16.01 11.43
C TYR A 205 9.20 -15.59 12.79
N VAL A 206 9.04 -16.44 13.82
CA VAL A 206 9.44 -16.10 15.17
C VAL A 206 10.94 -16.20 15.33
N ASP A 207 11.51 -17.36 14.96
CA ASP A 207 12.93 -17.65 15.06
C ASP A 207 13.70 -17.21 13.81
N GLY A 208 12.97 -16.92 12.71
CA GLY A 208 13.56 -16.51 11.45
C GLY A 208 14.34 -15.20 11.52
N ILE A 209 15.38 -15.13 10.71
CA ILE A 209 16.23 -13.93 10.54
C ILE A 209 15.59 -13.07 9.44
N PRO A 210 15.36 -11.77 9.67
CA PRO A 210 14.86 -10.86 8.63
C PRO A 210 15.72 -10.90 7.38
N GLU A 211 15.07 -10.75 6.24
CA GLU A 211 15.70 -10.67 4.93
C GLU A 211 16.72 -9.52 4.90
N SER A 212 17.78 -9.69 4.15
CA SER A 212 18.75 -8.63 3.90
C SER A 212 18.07 -7.45 3.18
N LEU A 213 18.45 -6.25 3.57
CA LEU A 213 18.01 -5.06 2.87
C LEU A 213 18.69 -4.99 1.51
N GLU A 214 17.91 -4.81 0.46
CA GLU A 214 18.38 -4.59 -0.90
C GLU A 214 18.05 -3.18 -1.37
N SER A 215 18.99 -2.56 -2.06
CA SER A 215 18.79 -1.23 -2.59
C SER A 215 17.94 -1.26 -3.86
N GLN A 216 16.88 -0.50 -3.89
CA GLN A 216 16.02 -0.35 -5.08
C GLN A 216 16.58 0.69 -6.08
N ILE A 217 17.67 1.39 -5.74
CA ILE A 217 18.25 2.42 -6.62
C ILE A 217 18.83 1.82 -7.91
N LEU A 218 19.17 0.53 -7.88
CA LEU A 218 19.76 -0.19 -9.02
C LEU A 218 18.73 -0.84 -9.94
N GLU A 219 17.43 -0.75 -9.61
CA GLU A 219 16.38 -1.09 -10.57
C GLU A 219 16.40 -0.11 -11.74
N GLU A 220 16.06 -0.60 -12.92
CA GLU A 220 16.22 0.14 -14.17
C GLU A 220 15.55 1.51 -14.17
N SER A 221 14.29 1.56 -13.75
CA SER A 221 13.50 2.78 -13.65
C SER A 221 14.08 3.74 -12.61
N SER A 222 14.35 3.26 -11.41
CA SER A 222 14.96 4.05 -10.33
C SER A 222 16.32 4.61 -10.74
N LEU A 223 17.16 3.79 -11.34
CA LEU A 223 18.50 4.21 -11.77
C LEU A 223 18.42 5.28 -12.85
N ARG A 224 17.51 5.17 -13.84
CA ARG A 224 17.31 6.23 -14.86
C ARG A 224 16.91 7.56 -14.23
N ILE A 225 15.95 7.54 -13.30
CA ILE A 225 15.46 8.75 -12.61
C ILE A 225 16.60 9.39 -11.81
N HIS A 226 17.37 8.62 -11.08
CA HIS A 226 18.44 9.12 -10.23
C HIS A 226 19.66 9.59 -11.03
N LEU A 227 20.00 8.92 -12.13
CA LEU A 227 21.05 9.37 -13.05
C LEU A 227 20.69 10.72 -13.70
N LEU A 228 19.47 10.83 -14.23
CA LEU A 228 19.00 12.11 -14.78
C LEU A 228 19.00 13.20 -13.71
N GLY A 229 18.58 12.88 -12.49
CA GLY A 229 18.59 13.80 -11.36
C GLY A 229 20.00 14.28 -10.99
N LEU A 230 20.97 13.38 -10.92
CA LEU A 230 22.36 13.72 -10.63
C LEU A 230 22.95 14.62 -11.74
N ILE A 231 22.71 14.27 -13.01
CA ILE A 231 23.19 15.06 -14.16
C ILE A 231 22.53 16.44 -14.18
N ALA A 232 21.20 16.53 -13.97
CA ALA A 232 20.45 17.78 -13.99
C ALA A 232 20.85 18.75 -12.87
N THR A 233 21.16 18.23 -11.68
CA THR A 233 21.59 19.05 -10.54
C THR A 233 23.06 19.44 -10.61
N SER A 234 23.93 18.54 -11.06
CA SER A 234 25.37 18.81 -11.18
C SER A 234 25.69 19.77 -12.31
N SER A 235 24.90 19.77 -13.40
CA SER A 235 25.15 20.59 -14.59
C SER A 235 24.97 22.09 -14.39
N THR A 236 24.50 22.54 -13.26
CA THR A 236 24.39 23.97 -12.90
C THR A 236 25.75 24.69 -12.98
N PHE A 237 26.86 23.97 -12.79
CA PHE A 237 28.23 24.51 -12.79
C PHE A 237 29.12 23.96 -13.90
N SER A 238 28.98 22.68 -14.28
CA SER A 238 29.77 22.05 -15.35
C SER A 238 29.18 20.70 -15.75
N ALA A 239 29.56 20.18 -16.96
CA ALA A 239 29.25 18.82 -17.36
C ALA A 239 29.84 17.82 -16.36
N ILE A 240 29.11 16.73 -16.03
CA ILE A 240 29.62 15.68 -15.18
C ILE A 240 30.18 14.53 -16.01
N SER A 241 31.35 14.00 -15.63
CA SER A 241 31.94 12.84 -16.32
C SER A 241 31.34 11.51 -15.80
N GLU A 242 31.47 10.44 -16.59
CA GLU A 242 31.02 9.10 -16.20
C GLU A 242 31.76 8.58 -14.95
N GLU A 243 33.04 8.91 -14.80
CA GLU A 243 33.84 8.54 -13.63
C GLU A 243 33.25 9.15 -12.36
N LYS A 244 32.86 10.42 -12.37
CA LYS A 244 32.24 11.07 -11.22
C LYS A 244 30.85 10.50 -10.90
N ILE A 245 30.11 10.10 -11.92
CA ILE A 245 28.82 9.41 -11.75
C ILE A 245 29.06 8.06 -11.06
N ASN A 246 30.02 7.27 -11.56
CA ASN A 246 30.39 5.99 -10.97
C ASN A 246 30.89 6.14 -9.53
N GLU A 247 31.74 7.13 -9.25
CA GLU A 247 32.20 7.46 -7.90
C GLU A 247 31.04 7.78 -6.97
N PHE A 248 30.08 8.61 -7.39
CA PHE A 248 28.90 8.95 -6.59
C PHE A 248 28.06 7.71 -6.25
N PHE A 249 27.74 6.89 -7.24
CA PHE A 249 26.89 5.71 -7.01
C PHE A 249 27.63 4.62 -6.26
N SER A 250 28.94 4.46 -6.38
CA SER A 250 29.73 3.49 -5.62
C SER A 250 29.69 3.75 -4.11
N GLN A 251 29.47 5.00 -3.68
CA GLN A 251 29.33 5.39 -2.29
C GLN A 251 27.91 5.18 -1.73
N THR A 252 26.95 4.81 -2.56
CA THR A 252 25.59 4.49 -2.11
C THR A 252 25.48 3.08 -1.57
N PHE A 253 24.43 2.82 -0.78
CA PHE A 253 24.17 1.46 -0.27
C PHE A 253 24.04 0.43 -1.41
N GLY A 254 23.42 0.80 -2.53
CA GLY A 254 23.36 -0.07 -3.73
C GLY A 254 24.72 -0.32 -4.34
N GLY A 255 25.59 0.70 -4.39
CA GLY A 255 26.92 0.59 -4.97
C GLY A 255 27.88 -0.30 -4.16
N LEU A 256 27.69 -0.38 -2.85
CA LEU A 256 28.51 -1.23 -1.97
C LEU A 256 28.20 -2.73 -2.14
N SER A 257 27.07 -3.08 -2.76
CA SER A 257 26.58 -4.47 -2.82
C SER A 257 26.47 -5.04 -4.25
N ASP A 258 26.79 -4.28 -5.30
CA ASP A 258 26.63 -4.72 -6.69
C ASP A 258 27.89 -4.54 -7.53
N ASP A 259 28.58 -5.64 -7.82
CA ASP A 259 29.80 -5.67 -8.66
C ASP A 259 29.53 -5.26 -10.13
N LYS A 260 28.27 -5.14 -10.57
CA LYS A 260 27.87 -4.78 -11.92
C LYS A 260 27.41 -3.32 -12.05
N LEU A 261 27.62 -2.52 -11.02
CA LEU A 261 27.14 -1.14 -10.93
C LEU A 261 27.55 -0.30 -12.15
N GLU A 262 28.84 -0.27 -12.50
CA GLU A 262 29.37 0.55 -13.60
C GLU A 262 28.73 0.18 -14.94
N ARG A 263 28.53 -1.13 -15.18
CA ARG A 263 27.84 -1.60 -16.38
C ARG A 263 26.39 -1.14 -16.42
N LYS A 264 25.67 -1.24 -15.32
CA LYS A 264 24.27 -0.78 -15.22
C LYS A 264 24.17 0.73 -15.47
N ILE A 265 25.07 1.50 -14.89
CA ILE A 265 25.14 2.96 -15.12
C ILE A 265 25.38 3.27 -16.59
N SER A 266 26.38 2.65 -17.22
CA SER A 266 26.69 2.89 -18.63
C SER A 266 25.52 2.51 -19.57
N GLU A 267 24.81 1.43 -19.29
CA GLU A 267 23.61 1.03 -20.03
C GLU A 267 22.49 2.08 -19.90
N ARG A 268 22.22 2.57 -18.69
CA ARG A 268 21.18 3.60 -18.47
C ARG A 268 21.57 4.98 -19.02
N LEU A 269 22.84 5.36 -19.02
CA LEU A 269 23.31 6.59 -19.67
C LEU A 269 23.07 6.53 -21.19
N LYS A 270 23.31 5.39 -21.84
CA LYS A 270 22.99 5.19 -23.26
C LYS A 270 21.50 5.33 -23.53
N GLU A 271 20.65 4.77 -22.67
CA GLU A 271 19.19 4.94 -22.79
C GLU A 271 18.77 6.40 -22.64
N LEU A 272 19.26 7.10 -21.61
CA LEU A 272 18.98 8.52 -21.40
C LEU A 272 19.37 9.38 -22.60
N LYS A 273 20.47 9.04 -23.25
CA LYS A 273 20.88 9.69 -24.51
C LYS A 273 19.92 9.35 -25.66
N THR A 274 19.53 8.09 -25.82
CA THR A 274 18.55 7.64 -26.83
C THR A 274 17.20 8.33 -26.67
N TYR A 275 16.80 8.59 -25.44
CA TYR A 275 15.53 9.27 -25.09
C TYR A 275 15.63 10.81 -25.18
N ASP A 276 16.72 11.34 -25.68
CA ASP A 276 16.99 12.80 -25.74
C ASP A 276 16.93 13.51 -24.37
N MET A 277 17.28 12.79 -23.30
CA MET A 277 17.30 13.36 -21.95
C MET A 277 18.60 14.06 -21.61
N ILE A 278 19.70 13.58 -22.18
CA ILE A 278 21.07 14.08 -21.93
C ILE A 278 21.88 14.19 -23.21
N THR A 279 22.88 15.07 -23.16
CA THR A 279 23.99 15.15 -24.15
C THR A 279 25.29 14.71 -23.50
N ASP A 280 26.28 14.30 -24.28
CA ASP A 280 27.62 13.84 -23.84
C ASP A 280 28.77 14.66 -24.35
N GLU A 281 28.53 15.84 -24.92
CA GLU A 281 29.57 16.74 -25.44
C GLU A 281 30.37 17.39 -24.30
N GLY A 282 31.58 16.89 -24.05
CA GLY A 282 32.43 17.35 -22.96
C GLY A 282 31.97 16.95 -21.57
N GLY A 283 31.25 15.85 -21.49
CA GLY A 283 30.58 15.29 -20.30
C GLY A 283 29.06 15.41 -20.38
N PHE A 284 28.37 14.73 -19.44
CA PHE A 284 26.92 14.66 -19.46
C PHE A 284 26.25 15.94 -18.95
N LYS A 285 25.28 16.43 -19.72
CA LYS A 285 24.40 17.57 -19.40
C LYS A 285 22.95 17.19 -19.74
N PRO A 286 21.95 17.71 -19.03
CA PRO A 286 20.57 17.51 -19.41
C PRO A 286 20.23 18.33 -20.65
N THR A 287 19.42 17.78 -21.54
CA THR A 287 18.73 18.56 -22.58
C THR A 287 17.62 19.42 -21.92
N LYS A 288 17.03 20.32 -22.72
CA LYS A 288 15.84 21.07 -22.25
C LYS A 288 14.68 20.13 -21.92
N PHE A 289 14.55 19.03 -22.66
CA PHE A 289 13.55 18.00 -22.40
C PHE A 289 13.89 17.23 -21.13
N GLY A 290 15.10 16.71 -20.98
CA GLY A 290 15.54 16.02 -19.77
C GLY A 290 15.41 16.88 -18.51
N GLN A 291 15.68 18.19 -18.60
CA GLN A 291 15.47 19.11 -17.47
C GLN A 291 13.99 19.18 -17.05
N LYS A 292 13.05 19.23 -18.01
CA LYS A 292 11.61 19.21 -17.72
C LYS A 292 11.18 17.89 -17.10
N VAL A 293 11.64 16.76 -17.63
CA VAL A 293 11.34 15.41 -17.13
C VAL A 293 11.83 15.26 -15.69
N PHE A 294 13.05 15.74 -15.40
CA PHE A 294 13.57 15.78 -14.02
C PHE A 294 12.65 16.55 -13.07
N TRP A 295 12.17 17.73 -13.45
CA TRP A 295 11.25 18.52 -12.62
C TRP A 295 9.89 17.87 -12.42
N LEU A 296 9.39 17.13 -13.42
CA LEU A 296 8.13 16.39 -13.35
C LEU A 296 8.24 15.10 -12.51
N ARG A 297 9.48 14.65 -12.24
CA ARG A 297 9.76 13.42 -11.46
C ARG A 297 9.12 12.16 -12.03
N ILE A 298 9.05 12.04 -13.34
CA ILE A 298 8.60 10.85 -14.05
C ILE A 298 9.78 10.07 -14.61
N ASP A 299 9.60 8.77 -14.88
CA ASP A 299 10.65 7.97 -15.52
C ASP A 299 10.96 8.56 -16.91
N PRO A 300 12.23 8.82 -17.23
CA PRO A 300 12.66 9.22 -18.58
C PRO A 300 12.10 8.37 -19.70
N LYS A 301 11.98 7.05 -19.50
CA LYS A 301 11.37 6.15 -20.48
C LYS A 301 9.90 6.49 -20.72
N THR A 302 9.12 6.68 -19.64
CA THR A 302 7.72 7.10 -19.74
C THR A 302 7.56 8.41 -20.49
N ALA A 303 8.41 9.40 -20.22
CA ALA A 303 8.37 10.67 -20.93
C ALA A 303 8.69 10.50 -22.43
N PHE A 304 9.64 9.63 -22.77
CA PHE A 304 9.98 9.28 -24.14
C PHE A 304 8.79 8.57 -24.83
N ASP A 305 8.20 7.55 -24.18
CA ASP A 305 7.06 6.81 -24.71
C ASP A 305 5.86 7.75 -24.97
N ILE A 306 5.55 8.66 -24.04
CA ILE A 306 4.49 9.67 -24.22
C ILE A 306 4.76 10.56 -25.43
N THR A 307 5.98 11.12 -25.56
CA THR A 307 6.29 12.04 -26.66
C THR A 307 6.26 11.35 -28.02
N THR A 308 6.74 10.11 -28.10
CA THR A 308 6.71 9.31 -29.33
C THR A 308 5.27 9.06 -29.77
N HIS A 309 4.37 8.67 -28.85
CA HIS A 309 2.97 8.41 -29.18
C HIS A 309 2.17 9.69 -29.44
N LEU A 310 2.53 10.81 -28.81
CA LEU A 310 1.92 12.11 -29.08
C LEU A 310 2.21 12.61 -30.50
N GLU A 311 3.38 12.32 -31.06
CA GLU A 311 3.67 12.66 -32.45
C GLU A 311 2.73 11.93 -33.43
N ASP A 312 2.43 10.68 -33.17
CA ASP A 312 1.49 9.90 -33.96
C ASP A 312 0.04 10.37 -33.75
N TYR A 313 -0.32 10.73 -32.51
CA TYR A 313 -1.63 11.30 -32.18
C TYR A 313 -1.89 12.64 -32.89
N VAL A 314 -0.91 13.51 -32.95
CA VAL A 314 -1.05 14.83 -33.61
C VAL A 314 -1.27 14.70 -35.12
N LYS A 315 -0.72 13.62 -35.73
CA LYS A 315 -0.88 13.32 -37.18
C LYS A 315 -2.20 12.63 -37.52
N GLY A 316 -2.90 12.03 -36.53
CA GLY A 316 -4.11 11.23 -36.72
C GLY A 316 -5.39 11.87 -36.18
N ASN A 317 -6.44 11.05 -36.01
CA ASN A 317 -7.68 11.47 -35.35
C ASN A 317 -7.47 11.68 -33.84
N LYS A 318 -7.88 12.85 -33.36
CA LYS A 318 -7.67 13.26 -31.96
C LYS A 318 -8.85 12.79 -31.08
N HIS A 319 -8.73 11.62 -30.49
CA HIS A 319 -9.75 11.10 -29.58
C HIS A 319 -9.28 11.12 -28.13
N THR A 320 -10.08 11.66 -27.23
CA THR A 320 -9.82 11.70 -25.78
C THR A 320 -9.58 10.30 -25.23
N PHE A 321 -10.34 9.32 -25.71
CA PHE A 321 -10.20 7.93 -25.31
C PHE A 321 -8.81 7.35 -25.62
N GLY A 322 -8.27 7.61 -26.82
CA GLY A 322 -6.91 7.16 -27.19
C GLY A 322 -5.84 7.73 -26.28
N PHE A 323 -5.98 8.98 -25.86
CA PHE A 323 -5.06 9.62 -24.92
C PHE A 323 -5.12 9.00 -23.52
N LEU A 324 -6.34 8.76 -23.01
CA LEU A 324 -6.54 8.07 -21.74
C LEU A 324 -6.02 6.63 -21.79
N HIS A 325 -6.22 5.95 -22.92
CA HIS A 325 -5.67 4.62 -23.15
C HIS A 325 -4.14 4.62 -23.04
N MET A 326 -3.46 5.59 -23.63
CA MET A 326 -2.01 5.74 -23.50
C MET A 326 -1.60 5.93 -22.03
N ILE A 327 -2.26 6.85 -21.30
CA ILE A 327 -1.94 7.14 -19.90
C ILE A 327 -2.10 5.91 -19.00
N THR A 328 -3.19 5.15 -19.18
CA THR A 328 -3.47 3.97 -18.34
C THR A 328 -2.53 2.80 -18.61
N ASN A 329 -1.79 2.82 -19.72
CA ASN A 329 -0.78 1.81 -20.05
C ASN A 329 0.64 2.18 -19.60
N LEU A 330 0.85 3.36 -19.03
CA LEU A 330 2.16 3.76 -18.52
C LEU A 330 2.53 2.95 -17.27
N PRO A 331 3.83 2.59 -17.09
CA PRO A 331 4.28 1.82 -15.93
C PRO A 331 3.96 2.48 -14.58
N GLU A 332 3.94 3.81 -14.51
CA GLU A 332 3.61 4.56 -13.30
C GLU A 332 2.12 4.60 -12.98
N PHE A 333 1.26 4.19 -13.92
CA PHE A 333 -0.17 4.11 -13.67
C PHE A 333 -0.51 2.85 -12.86
N TYR A 334 -0.26 2.89 -11.56
CA TYR A 334 -0.44 1.77 -10.64
C TYR A 334 -1.04 2.27 -9.31
N PRO A 335 -1.92 1.48 -8.64
CA PRO A 335 -2.42 0.16 -9.02
C PRO A 335 -3.56 0.23 -10.06
N GLN A 336 -3.59 -0.77 -10.93
CA GLN A 336 -4.71 -0.97 -11.83
C GLN A 336 -5.90 -1.59 -11.09
N PHE A 337 -7.12 -1.30 -11.53
CA PHE A 337 -8.32 -1.81 -10.88
C PHE A 337 -8.69 -3.17 -11.46
N GLY A 338 -8.73 -4.21 -10.62
CA GLY A 338 -9.15 -5.55 -11.03
C GLY A 338 -10.59 -5.59 -11.56
N VAL A 339 -10.84 -6.43 -12.53
CA VAL A 339 -12.14 -6.65 -13.16
C VAL A 339 -12.80 -7.88 -12.52
N THR A 340 -14.11 -7.83 -12.28
CA THR A 340 -14.91 -8.96 -11.85
C THR A 340 -15.55 -9.62 -13.07
N GLU A 341 -15.86 -10.93 -13.00
CA GLU A 341 -16.50 -11.68 -14.11
C GLU A 341 -17.73 -10.96 -14.71
N LYS A 342 -18.53 -10.29 -13.88
CA LYS A 342 -19.69 -9.50 -14.34
C LYS A 342 -19.33 -8.28 -15.19
N LEU A 343 -18.10 -7.78 -15.07
CA LEU A 343 -17.62 -6.61 -15.82
C LEU A 343 -16.89 -7.02 -17.09
N GLU A 344 -16.48 -8.28 -17.24
CA GLU A 344 -15.71 -8.74 -18.40
C GLU A 344 -16.45 -8.54 -19.70
N GLU A 345 -17.71 -8.98 -19.79
CA GLU A 345 -18.55 -8.81 -20.99
C GLU A 345 -18.73 -7.33 -21.38
N LYS A 346 -19.00 -6.47 -20.38
CA LYS A 346 -19.14 -5.02 -20.59
C LYS A 346 -17.82 -4.38 -21.04
N MET A 347 -16.68 -4.89 -20.55
CA MET A 347 -15.35 -4.43 -20.95
C MET A 347 -15.00 -4.82 -22.38
N GLU A 348 -15.40 -6.01 -22.83
CA GLU A 348 -15.23 -6.45 -24.21
C GLU A 348 -16.04 -5.59 -25.19
N GLU A 349 -17.30 -5.30 -24.86
CA GLU A 349 -18.16 -4.41 -25.67
C GLU A 349 -17.54 -3.01 -25.82
N ILE A 350 -17.08 -2.42 -24.70
CA ILE A 350 -16.45 -1.11 -24.71
C ILE A 350 -15.14 -1.14 -25.50
N HIS A 351 -14.35 -2.19 -25.33
CA HIS A 351 -13.16 -2.40 -26.11
C HIS A 351 -13.42 -2.41 -27.60
N ASP A 352 -14.43 -3.14 -28.05
CA ASP A 352 -14.78 -3.25 -29.46
C ASP A 352 -15.29 -1.93 -30.05
N ASN A 353 -16.00 -1.14 -29.25
CA ASN A 353 -16.47 0.18 -29.67
C ASN A 353 -15.33 1.18 -29.90
N PHE A 354 -14.24 1.09 -29.11
CA PHE A 354 -13.14 2.05 -29.15
C PHE A 354 -11.82 1.51 -29.72
N LYS A 355 -11.82 0.29 -30.28
CA LYS A 355 -10.59 -0.34 -30.80
C LYS A 355 -9.86 0.47 -31.88
N HIS A 356 -10.59 1.31 -32.63
CA HIS A 356 -10.01 2.18 -33.67
C HIS A 356 -9.43 3.49 -33.14
N GLU A 357 -9.67 3.81 -31.88
CA GLU A 357 -9.21 5.05 -31.25
C GLU A 357 -7.94 4.87 -30.42
N LYS A 358 -7.36 3.66 -30.39
CA LYS A 358 -6.19 3.33 -29.57
C LYS A 358 -4.93 3.97 -30.13
N LEU A 359 -4.22 4.66 -29.26
CA LEU A 359 -2.87 5.18 -29.57
C LEU A 359 -1.77 4.13 -29.33
N TYR A 360 -2.00 3.21 -28.40
CA TYR A 360 -1.04 2.19 -28.01
C TYR A 360 -1.49 0.84 -28.61
N THR A 361 -0.88 0.45 -29.74
CA THR A 361 -1.36 -0.68 -30.55
C THR A 361 -0.71 -2.03 -30.21
N GLU A 362 0.41 -2.07 -29.47
CA GLU A 362 1.20 -3.28 -29.34
C GLU A 362 0.87 -4.19 -28.14
N GLN A 363 0.04 -3.77 -27.19
CA GLN A 363 -0.31 -4.60 -26.05
C GLN A 363 -1.65 -5.30 -26.21
N LYS A 364 -1.65 -6.63 -25.93
CA LYS A 364 -2.88 -7.38 -25.72
C LYS A 364 -3.70 -6.69 -24.63
N LEU A 365 -4.98 -6.54 -24.89
CA LEU A 365 -5.93 -5.98 -23.93
C LEU A 365 -5.89 -6.74 -22.62
N ASN A 366 -5.43 -6.06 -21.59
CA ASN A 366 -5.60 -6.49 -20.23
C ASN A 366 -6.87 -5.82 -19.68
N HIS A 367 -7.84 -6.60 -19.21
CA HIS A 367 -9.10 -6.09 -18.68
C HIS A 367 -8.92 -5.08 -17.54
N ASP A 368 -7.84 -5.19 -16.76
CA ASP A 368 -7.59 -4.34 -15.60
C ASP A 368 -7.41 -2.86 -15.96
N TRP A 369 -6.66 -2.54 -17.02
CA TRP A 369 -6.47 -1.14 -17.40
C TRP A 369 -7.68 -0.55 -18.13
N THR A 370 -8.52 -1.37 -18.78
CA THR A 370 -9.77 -0.92 -19.40
C THR A 370 -10.72 -0.36 -18.34
N LYS A 371 -10.81 -0.98 -17.17
CA LYS A 371 -11.58 -0.44 -16.04
C LYS A 371 -11.01 0.90 -15.55
N SER A 372 -9.70 1.02 -15.44
CA SER A 372 -9.04 2.27 -15.06
C SER A 372 -9.34 3.39 -16.04
N LEU A 373 -9.32 3.08 -17.33
CA LEU A 373 -9.65 4.01 -18.40
C LEU A 373 -11.11 4.49 -18.34
N LEU A 374 -12.06 3.58 -18.07
CA LEU A 374 -13.47 3.94 -17.91
C LEU A 374 -13.70 4.84 -16.70
N ILE A 375 -13.07 4.54 -15.57
CA ILE A 375 -13.16 5.38 -14.38
C ILE A 375 -12.66 6.79 -14.69
N LEU A 376 -11.54 6.93 -15.40
CA LEU A 376 -11.02 8.23 -15.82
C LEU A 376 -11.97 8.95 -16.79
N HIS A 377 -12.52 8.22 -17.77
CA HIS A 377 -13.48 8.77 -18.74
C HIS A 377 -14.73 9.31 -18.03
N HIS A 378 -15.37 8.51 -17.20
CA HIS A 378 -16.55 8.91 -16.44
C HIS A 378 -16.26 10.05 -15.46
N TRP A 379 -15.06 10.08 -14.85
CA TRP A 379 -14.66 11.18 -14.00
C TRP A 379 -14.51 12.50 -14.77
N ILE A 380 -13.95 12.46 -15.98
CA ILE A 380 -13.84 13.63 -16.87
C ILE A 380 -15.21 14.11 -17.31
N ASP A 381 -16.15 13.19 -17.57
CA ASP A 381 -17.53 13.51 -17.91
C ASP A 381 -18.38 14.03 -16.73
N GLY A 382 -17.77 14.16 -15.53
CA GLY A 382 -18.40 14.72 -14.35
C GLY A 382 -19.30 13.75 -13.58
N MET A 383 -19.16 12.44 -13.82
CA MET A 383 -19.89 11.43 -13.05
C MET A 383 -19.47 11.43 -11.59
N THR A 384 -20.42 11.39 -10.65
CA THR A 384 -20.12 11.40 -9.22
C THR A 384 -19.52 10.07 -8.77
N TYR A 385 -18.73 10.09 -7.69
CA TYR A 385 -18.14 8.88 -7.12
C TYR A 385 -19.19 7.83 -6.72
N SER A 386 -20.35 8.27 -6.19
CA SER A 386 -21.44 7.35 -5.84
C SER A 386 -21.98 6.62 -7.06
N THR A 387 -22.22 7.30 -8.18
CA THR A 387 -22.69 6.70 -9.42
C THR A 387 -21.66 5.73 -10.00
N MET A 388 -20.38 6.11 -10.07
CA MET A 388 -19.30 5.24 -10.52
C MET A 388 -19.12 3.97 -9.64
N SER A 389 -19.52 4.02 -8.36
CA SER A 389 -19.41 2.86 -7.45
C SER A 389 -20.60 1.91 -7.53
N GLU A 390 -21.66 2.27 -8.26
CA GLU A 390 -22.86 1.45 -8.47
C GLU A 390 -22.83 0.73 -9.82
N GLU A 391 -22.12 1.27 -10.79
CA GLU A 391 -21.82 0.64 -12.07
C GLU A 391 -20.60 -0.29 -12.00
#